data_cf7d0637cd01d7236bba0a816f2533de
#
_entry.id   cf7d0637cd01d7236bba0a816f2533de
#
_cell.length_a   1.000
_cell.length_b   1.000
_cell.length_c   1.000
_cell.angle_alpha   90.00
_cell.angle_beta   90.00
_cell.angle_gamma   90.00
#
_symmetry.space_group_name_H-M   'P 1'
#
loop_
_entity.id
_entity.type
_entity.pdbx_description
1 polymer ?
#
loop_
_entity_poly.entity_id
_entity_poly.type
_entity_poly.pdbx_seq_one_letter_code
_entity_poly.pdbx_strand_id
1 'polypeptide(L)'
;MFETINDEDLVRASGGVASNGGVQVRLTQFGYRNDPYMDSETRKGHGAYSNLASNRSVALTDSTLAALHLTKSMVRHEHPWIDIHLKGGGVLTRRIDDRAPERNRRVDVYEPGGFNRQLPDYATVSLHRGSVA
;
A
#
# COMPACT_ATOMS: atom_id res chain seq x y z
N MET A 1 -10.54 18.63 5.23
CA MET A 1 -10.98 17.98 6.25
C MET A 1 -9.98 17.33 7.01
N PHE A 2 -9.26 16.74 6.44
CA PHE A 2 -8.54 16.00 7.14
C PHE A 2 -7.45 16.73 7.52
N GLU A 3 -7.38 17.32 8.47
CA GLU A 3 -6.38 17.56 9.22
C GLU A 3 -5.65 16.31 9.41
N THR A 4 -5.45 15.91 10.57
CA THR A 4 -4.97 14.58 10.80
C THR A 4 -6.07 13.62 10.47
N ILE A 5 -5.85 12.80 9.46
CA ILE A 5 -6.85 11.82 9.09
C ILE A 5 -6.59 10.57 9.91
N ASN A 6 -7.58 10.16 10.67
CA ASN A 6 -7.57 8.84 11.29
C ASN A 6 -8.47 7.91 10.50
N ASP A 7 -8.49 6.63 10.84
CA ASP A 7 -9.29 5.67 10.09
C ASP A 7 -10.77 5.98 10.10
N GLU A 8 -11.27 6.51 11.20
CA GLU A 8 -12.66 6.88 11.30
C GLU A 8 -13.00 8.04 10.39
N ASP A 9 -12.13 9.04 10.29
CA ASP A 9 -12.31 10.15 9.38
C ASP A 9 -12.22 9.72 7.92
N LEU A 10 -11.33 8.80 7.60
CA LEU A 10 -11.25 8.24 6.25
C LEU A 10 -12.56 7.57 5.87
N VAL A 11 -13.12 6.79 6.77
CA VAL A 11 -14.39 6.11 6.52
C VAL A 11 -15.49 7.12 6.31
N ARG A 12 -15.59 8.12 7.18
CA ARG A 12 -16.66 9.11 7.10
C ARG A 12 -16.58 9.95 5.84
N ALA A 13 -15.39 10.39 5.48
CA ALA A 13 -15.20 11.29 4.36
C ALA A 13 -15.49 10.66 3.02
N SER A 14 -15.27 9.35 2.91
CA SER A 14 -15.46 8.63 1.66
C SER A 14 -16.53 7.56 1.74
N GLY A 15 -17.23 7.48 2.87
CA GLY A 15 -18.12 6.35 3.12
C GLY A 15 -17.35 5.06 3.31
N GLY A 16 -16.05 5.14 3.65
CA GLY A 16 -15.19 3.99 3.80
C GLY A 16 -14.58 3.52 2.49
N VAL A 17 -15.30 3.69 1.42
CA VAL A 17 -14.89 3.26 0.09
C VAL A 17 -15.19 4.39 -0.87
N ALA A 18 -14.24 4.76 -1.70
CA ALA A 18 -14.47 5.78 -2.71
C ALA A 18 -15.53 5.30 -3.72
N SER A 19 -16.11 6.22 -4.47
CA SER A 19 -17.22 5.93 -5.38
C SER A 19 -16.89 4.84 -6.40
N ASN A 20 -15.61 4.62 -6.70
CA ASN A 20 -15.17 3.58 -7.62
C ASN A 20 -14.75 2.29 -6.90
N GLY A 21 -15.10 2.13 -5.63
CA GLY A 21 -14.72 0.97 -4.85
C GLY A 21 -13.36 1.09 -4.17
N GLY A 22 -12.72 2.24 -4.25
CA GLY A 22 -11.41 2.45 -3.64
C GLY A 22 -11.46 2.70 -2.13
N VAL A 23 -10.33 2.48 -1.48
CA VAL A 23 -10.17 2.64 -0.04
C VAL A 23 -9.13 3.73 0.20
N GLN A 24 -9.44 4.70 1.05
CA GLN A 24 -8.47 5.74 1.39
C GLN A 24 -7.45 5.18 2.37
N VAL A 25 -6.18 5.49 2.11
CA VAL A 25 -5.06 5.00 2.91
C VAL A 25 -4.02 6.09 3.10
N ARG A 26 -3.24 5.92 4.15
CA ARG A 26 -1.99 6.66 4.27
C ARG A 26 -0.95 6.03 3.35
N LEU A 27 -0.18 6.88 2.66
CA LEU A 27 0.86 6.42 1.74
C LEU A 27 2.22 6.74 2.35
N THR A 28 3.03 5.71 2.51
CA THR A 28 4.39 5.83 3.04
C THR A 28 5.35 5.05 2.15
N GLN A 29 6.62 5.06 2.49
CA GLN A 29 7.65 4.41 1.68
C GLN A 29 8.62 3.67 2.59
N PHE A 30 9.20 2.59 2.11
CA PHE A 30 10.18 1.82 2.85
C PHE A 30 11.25 1.24 1.93
N GLY A 31 12.29 0.72 2.53
CA GLY A 31 13.35 0.02 1.79
C GLY A 31 14.42 0.94 1.22
N TYR A 32 14.28 2.25 1.35
CA TYR A 32 15.29 3.18 0.88
C TYR A 32 16.54 3.12 1.77
N ARG A 33 17.65 3.56 1.23
CA ARG A 33 18.91 3.58 1.98
C ARG A 33 18.74 4.37 3.28
N ASN A 34 19.21 3.80 4.38
CA ASN A 34 19.11 4.37 5.73
C ASN A 34 17.67 4.41 6.29
N ASP A 35 16.78 3.60 5.77
CA ASP A 35 15.46 3.43 6.36
C ASP A 35 15.62 2.81 7.76
N PRO A 36 15.27 3.53 8.85
CA PRO A 36 15.52 3.05 10.21
C PRO A 36 14.60 1.92 10.65
N TYR A 37 13.53 1.66 9.89
CA TYR A 37 12.51 0.67 10.25
C TYR A 37 12.67 -0.64 9.48
N MET A 38 13.73 -0.79 8.68
CA MET A 38 13.95 -2.03 7.95
C MET A 38 14.48 -3.12 8.88
N ASP A 39 13.80 -4.27 8.85
CA ASP A 39 14.30 -5.47 9.50
C ASP A 39 15.31 -6.20 8.59
N SER A 40 15.89 -7.29 9.10
CA SER A 40 16.90 -8.02 8.35
C SER A 40 16.36 -8.70 7.11
N GLU A 41 15.11 -9.17 7.14
CA GLU A 41 14.50 -9.83 5.99
C GLU A 41 14.19 -8.84 4.87
N THR A 42 13.69 -7.67 5.22
CA THR A 42 13.45 -6.60 4.25
C THR A 42 14.75 -6.15 3.58
N ARG A 43 15.85 -6.08 4.35
CA ARG A 43 17.16 -5.72 3.80
C ARG A 43 17.66 -6.75 2.79
N LYS A 44 17.25 -8.01 2.93
CA LYS A 44 17.55 -9.07 1.97
C LYS A 44 16.58 -9.12 0.81
N GLY A 45 15.59 -8.24 0.77
CA GLY A 45 14.57 -8.22 -0.28
C GLY A 45 13.45 -9.23 -0.07
N HIS A 46 13.22 -9.65 1.18
CA HIS A 46 12.17 -10.62 1.49
C HIS A 46 10.98 -9.93 2.12
N GLY A 47 9.82 -10.03 1.48
CA GLY A 47 8.55 -9.59 2.06
C GLY A 47 7.84 -10.74 2.78
N ALA A 48 6.79 -10.41 3.50
CA ALA A 48 5.99 -11.40 4.24
C ALA A 48 5.27 -12.38 3.31
N TYR A 49 4.98 -11.98 2.09
CA TYR A 49 4.22 -12.80 1.15
C TYR A 49 5.03 -13.21 -0.07
N SER A 50 6.04 -12.46 -0.44
CA SER A 50 6.82 -12.68 -1.65
C SER A 50 8.08 -11.82 -1.62
N ASN A 51 9.01 -12.08 -2.54
CA ASN A 51 10.21 -11.27 -2.65
C ASN A 51 9.86 -9.85 -3.11
N LEU A 52 10.64 -8.88 -2.64
CA LEU A 52 10.44 -7.48 -2.97
C LEU A 52 11.16 -7.12 -4.27
N ALA A 53 10.54 -6.27 -5.07
CA ALA A 53 11.15 -5.73 -6.28
C ALA A 53 10.75 -4.28 -6.47
N SER A 54 11.70 -3.49 -6.96
CA SER A 54 11.47 -2.08 -7.29
C SER A 54 10.38 -1.97 -8.35
N ASN A 55 9.57 -0.93 -8.25
CA ASN A 55 8.46 -0.64 -9.16
C ASN A 55 7.37 -1.72 -9.20
N ARG A 56 7.38 -2.63 -8.24
CA ARG A 56 6.37 -3.68 -8.15
C ARG A 56 5.77 -3.81 -6.75
N SER A 57 6.61 -3.78 -5.72
CA SER A 57 6.20 -4.24 -4.39
C SER A 57 5.66 -3.15 -3.50
N VAL A 58 4.61 -3.50 -2.76
CA VAL A 58 4.10 -2.68 -1.66
C VAL A 58 3.84 -3.57 -0.45
N ALA A 59 3.85 -2.96 0.73
CA ALA A 59 3.41 -3.56 1.97
C ALA A 59 2.05 -2.95 2.35
N LEU A 60 1.12 -3.79 2.77
CA LEU A 60 -0.19 -3.33 3.23
C LEU A 60 -0.39 -3.72 4.69
N THR A 61 -1.05 -2.84 5.43
CA THR A 61 -1.53 -3.18 6.77
C THR A 61 -2.68 -4.17 6.68
N ASP A 62 -2.89 -4.94 7.74
CA ASP A 62 -3.98 -5.91 7.78
C ASP A 62 -5.34 -5.22 7.62
N SER A 63 -5.50 -4.02 8.17
CA SER A 63 -6.73 -3.25 8.01
C SER A 63 -6.99 -2.85 6.56
N THR A 64 -5.94 -2.58 5.80
CA THR A 64 -6.06 -2.28 4.37
C THR A 64 -6.48 -3.52 3.58
N LEU A 65 -5.86 -4.67 3.87
CA LEU A 65 -6.28 -5.94 3.26
C LEU A 65 -7.77 -6.20 3.51
N ALA A 66 -8.20 -6.05 4.77
CA ALA A 66 -9.60 -6.28 5.13
C ALA A 66 -10.54 -5.34 4.38
N ALA A 67 -10.17 -4.07 4.25
CA ALA A 67 -10.98 -3.09 3.53
C ALA A 67 -11.08 -3.41 2.03
N LEU A 68 -10.07 -4.08 1.47
CA LEU A 68 -10.08 -4.56 0.08
C LEU A 68 -10.71 -5.95 -0.06
N HIS A 69 -11.22 -6.52 1.03
CA HIS A 69 -11.79 -7.87 1.08
C HIS A 69 -10.78 -8.95 0.70
N LEU A 70 -9.52 -8.75 1.09
CA LEU A 70 -8.46 -9.71 0.86
C LEU A 70 -8.08 -10.40 2.17
N THR A 71 -7.70 -11.66 2.08
CA THR A 71 -7.12 -12.40 3.19
C THR A 71 -5.63 -12.61 2.94
N LYS A 72 -4.88 -12.92 3.98
CA LYS A 72 -3.44 -13.22 3.82
C LYS A 72 -3.23 -14.44 2.94
N SER A 73 -4.12 -15.41 3.01
CA SER A 73 -4.07 -16.60 2.15
C SER A 73 -4.23 -16.22 0.69
N MET A 74 -5.19 -15.36 0.37
CA MET A 74 -5.36 -14.87 -1.00
C MET A 74 -4.11 -14.16 -1.49
N VAL A 75 -3.50 -13.33 -0.65
CA VAL A 75 -2.28 -12.62 -1.05
C VAL A 75 -1.14 -13.59 -1.34
N ARG A 76 -0.96 -14.61 -0.49
CA ARG A 76 0.11 -15.59 -0.68
C ARG A 76 -0.06 -16.44 -1.94
N HIS A 77 -1.30 -16.77 -2.30
CA HIS A 77 -1.56 -17.70 -3.40
C HIS A 77 -1.85 -17.00 -4.72
N GLU A 78 -2.47 -15.83 -4.67
CA GLU A 78 -2.94 -15.16 -5.88
C GLU A 78 -2.07 -13.98 -6.28
N HIS A 79 -1.25 -13.46 -5.37
CA HIS A 79 -0.38 -12.31 -5.61
C HIS A 79 -1.13 -11.13 -6.25
N PRO A 80 -2.17 -10.61 -5.56
CA PRO A 80 -3.00 -9.57 -6.16
C PRO A 80 -2.25 -8.27 -6.36
N TRP A 81 -2.67 -7.54 -7.40
CA TRP A 81 -2.17 -6.21 -7.71
C TRP A 81 -3.21 -5.18 -7.29
N ILE A 82 -2.75 -4.01 -6.92
CA ILE A 82 -3.61 -2.88 -6.58
C ILE A 82 -3.24 -1.67 -7.42
N ASP A 83 -4.23 -0.80 -7.61
CA ASP A 83 -4.02 0.51 -8.20
C ASP A 83 -4.03 1.54 -7.08
N ILE A 84 -2.98 2.32 -7.00
CA ILE A 84 -2.82 3.38 -6.02
C ILE A 84 -3.06 4.69 -6.76
N HIS A 85 -4.23 5.29 -6.51
CA HIS A 85 -4.63 6.54 -7.15
C HIS A 85 -4.09 7.68 -6.29
N LEU A 86 -3.11 8.39 -6.82
CA LEU A 86 -2.43 9.45 -6.10
C LEU A 86 -3.26 10.71 -6.06
N LYS A 87 -3.25 11.39 -4.93
CA LYS A 87 -3.86 12.71 -4.80
C LYS A 87 -3.14 13.64 -5.79
N GLY A 88 -3.91 14.34 -6.59
CA GLY A 88 -3.37 15.22 -7.63
C GLY A 88 -3.20 14.56 -8.99
N GLY A 89 -3.45 13.26 -9.09
CA GLY A 89 -3.42 12.53 -10.35
C GLY A 89 -2.32 11.48 -10.38
N GLY A 90 -2.41 10.58 -11.34
CA GLY A 90 -1.48 9.48 -11.49
C GLY A 90 -1.91 8.23 -10.76
N VAL A 91 -1.48 7.09 -11.27
CA VAL A 91 -1.79 5.78 -10.70
C VAL A 91 -0.52 4.96 -10.67
N LEU A 92 -0.26 4.33 -9.51
CA LEU A 92 0.80 3.33 -9.39
C LEU A 92 0.12 1.97 -9.30
N THR A 93 0.50 1.05 -10.17
CA THR A 93 0.01 -0.33 -10.09
C THR A 93 1.10 -1.17 -9.44
N ARG A 94 0.78 -1.80 -8.32
CA ARG A 94 1.76 -2.53 -7.50
C ARG A 94 1.19 -3.84 -7.00
N ARG A 95 2.08 -4.80 -6.75
CA ARG A 95 1.71 -6.10 -6.21
C ARG A 95 1.92 -6.10 -4.69
N ILE A 96 1.03 -6.76 -3.98
CA ILE A 96 1.13 -6.87 -2.52
C ILE A 96 2.12 -7.98 -2.19
N ASP A 97 3.33 -7.60 -1.80
CA ASP A 97 4.41 -8.55 -1.51
C ASP A 97 4.79 -8.58 -0.04
N ASP A 98 4.37 -7.61 0.75
CA ASP A 98 4.79 -7.50 2.14
C ASP A 98 3.66 -7.01 3.05
N ARG A 99 3.90 -7.10 4.35
CA ARG A 99 2.95 -6.71 5.37
C ARG A 99 3.52 -5.55 6.18
N ALA A 100 2.73 -4.50 6.34
CA ALA A 100 3.05 -3.40 7.25
C ALA A 100 2.37 -3.68 8.60
N PRO A 101 3.07 -3.53 9.73
CA PRO A 101 2.56 -3.99 11.03
C PRO A 101 1.61 -3.03 11.74
N GLU A 102 1.43 -1.81 11.26
CA GLU A 102 0.58 -0.83 11.90
C GLU A 102 -0.90 -1.21 11.82
N ARG A 103 -1.71 -0.59 12.66
CA ARG A 103 -3.16 -0.88 12.71
C ARG A 103 -3.97 -0.08 11.72
N ASN A 104 -3.54 1.15 11.42
CA ASN A 104 -4.28 2.04 10.53
C ASN A 104 -4.14 1.58 9.08
N ARG A 105 -5.00 2.10 8.22
CA ARG A 105 -4.92 1.82 6.79
C ARG A 105 -3.71 2.49 6.19
N ARG A 106 -2.81 1.68 5.65
CA ARG A 106 -1.56 2.18 5.09
C ARG A 106 -1.12 1.30 3.93
N VAL A 107 -0.59 1.94 2.90
CA VAL A 107 0.18 1.30 1.85
C VAL A 107 1.60 1.86 1.93
N ASP A 108 2.56 0.97 2.02
CA ASP A 108 3.97 1.32 2.15
C ASP A 108 4.66 0.89 0.86
N VAL A 109 5.13 1.86 0.10
CA VAL A 109 5.69 1.61 -1.24
C VAL A 109 7.18 1.28 -1.11
N TYR A 110 7.59 0.17 -1.73
CA TYR A 110 8.99 -0.24 -1.70
C TYR A 110 9.80 0.62 -2.68
N GLU A 111 10.71 1.41 -2.13
CA GLU A 111 11.50 2.38 -2.89
C GLU A 111 13.00 2.20 -2.61
N PRO A 112 13.60 1.08 -3.04
CA PRO A 112 15.02 0.81 -2.76
C PRO A 112 15.97 1.79 -3.46
N GLY A 113 15.52 2.43 -4.55
CA GLY A 113 16.30 3.43 -5.26
C GLY A 113 16.35 4.80 -4.59
N GLY A 114 15.58 4.99 -3.52
CA GLY A 114 15.57 6.24 -2.77
C GLY A 114 14.18 6.76 -2.51
N PHE A 115 14.05 7.52 -1.45
CA PHE A 115 12.77 8.10 -1.04
C PHE A 115 12.26 9.08 -2.10
N ASN A 116 11.04 8.88 -2.57
CA ASN A 116 10.41 9.74 -3.56
C ASN A 116 9.60 10.83 -2.87
N ARG A 117 10.15 12.04 -2.84
CA ARG A 117 9.51 13.18 -2.16
C ARG A 117 8.29 13.72 -2.88
N GLN A 118 8.03 13.26 -4.10
CA GLN A 118 6.86 13.71 -4.86
C GLN A 118 5.61 12.88 -4.58
N LEU A 119 5.73 11.73 -3.91
CA LEU A 119 4.56 10.96 -3.55
C LEU A 119 3.79 11.67 -2.43
N PRO A 120 2.46 11.78 -2.56
CA PRO A 120 1.64 12.39 -1.51
C PRO A 120 1.53 11.50 -0.29
N ASP A 121 1.02 12.06 0.82
CA ASP A 121 0.87 11.33 2.08
C ASP A 121 -0.37 10.43 2.12
N TYR A 122 -1.29 10.63 1.19
CA TYR A 122 -2.56 9.88 1.14
C TYR A 122 -2.89 9.50 -0.29
N ALA A 123 -3.59 8.40 -0.42
CA ALA A 123 -4.02 7.88 -1.71
C ALA A 123 -5.32 7.09 -1.55
N THR A 124 -5.91 6.75 -2.68
CA THR A 124 -7.06 5.83 -2.72
C THR A 124 -6.59 4.57 -3.44
N VAL A 125 -6.85 3.39 -2.86
CA VAL A 125 -6.44 2.13 -3.45
C VAL A 125 -7.64 1.28 -3.81
N SER A 126 -7.50 0.54 -4.89
CA SER A 126 -8.49 -0.43 -5.35
C SER A 126 -7.77 -1.63 -5.92
N LEU A 127 -8.47 -2.76 -6.02
CA LEU A 127 -7.89 -3.92 -6.70
C LEU A 127 -7.68 -3.59 -8.18
N HIS A 128 -6.53 -3.97 -8.70
CA HIS A 128 -6.26 -3.81 -10.11
C HIS A 128 -7.12 -4.81 -10.90
N ARG A 129 -7.79 -4.33 -11.92
CA ARG A 129 -8.59 -5.17 -12.81
C ARG A 129 -7.86 -5.38 -14.12
N GLY A 130 -7.82 -6.61 -14.59
CA GLY A 130 -7.11 -6.96 -15.79
C GLY A 130 -5.74 -7.54 -15.50
N SER A 131 -5.00 -7.81 -16.57
CA SER A 131 -3.70 -8.43 -16.48
C SER A 131 -2.60 -7.38 -16.28
N VAL A 132 -1.57 -7.76 -15.56
CA VAL A 132 -0.33 -6.97 -15.48
C VAL A 132 0.72 -7.70 -16.30
N ALA A 133 1.24 -7.01 -17.29
CA ALA A 133 2.25 -7.57 -18.18
C ALA A 133 3.61 -7.67 -17.49
#